data_509ec20a305a7ef6fb445a4d36a69808
#
_entry.id   509ec20a305a7ef6fb445a4d36a69808
#
_cell.length_a   1.000
_cell.length_b   1.000
_cell.length_c   1.000
_cell.angle_alpha   90.00
_cell.angle_beta   90.00
_cell.angle_gamma   90.00
#
_symmetry.space_group_name_H-M   'P 1'
#
loop_
_entity.id
_entity.type
_entity.pdbx_description
1 polymer ?
#
loop_
_entity_poly.entity_id
_entity_poly.type
_entity_poly.pdbx_seq_one_letter_code
_entity_poly.pdbx_strand_id
1 'polypeptide(L)'
;EFIDQILVNLAESKGWKFALCSFENEPRLHIAKMASKHIRKPFFTGLTPRMTTEELKRGKEFVQAHFSFLYQADGSQSTIESIVERLKIAVLRHGIRGAVIDPYNYIAKTKGDQSETDWISDMLTQLRVFAQAHGIHLWFVAHPTKMLRGQDGKVPVPKGYDISGSAAWFAKA
;
A
#
# COMPACT_ATOMS: atom_id res chain seq x y z
N GLU A 1 -4.65 -4.24 6.15
CA GLU A 1 -4.14 -4.72 7.47
C GLU A 1 -3.27 -5.98 7.36
N PHE A 2 -3.58 -6.93 6.45
CA PHE A 2 -2.75 -8.13 6.24
C PHE A 2 -1.35 -7.75 5.72
N ILE A 3 -1.27 -6.88 4.72
CA ILE A 3 0.01 -6.37 4.19
C ILE A 3 0.82 -5.71 5.30
N ASP A 4 0.20 -4.85 6.12
CA ASP A 4 0.90 -4.19 7.24
C ASP A 4 1.59 -5.18 8.18
N GLN A 5 0.95 -6.34 8.45
CA GLN A 5 1.57 -7.36 9.29
C GLN A 5 2.81 -7.98 8.61
N ILE A 6 2.74 -8.23 7.30
CA ILE A 6 3.90 -8.71 6.53
C ILE A 6 5.04 -7.69 6.61
N LEU A 7 4.74 -6.41 6.42
CA LEU A 7 5.74 -5.34 6.45
C LEU A 7 6.41 -5.23 7.82
N VAL A 8 5.61 -5.27 8.90
CA VAL A 8 6.15 -5.25 10.27
C VAL A 8 7.06 -6.45 10.50
N ASN A 9 6.65 -7.66 10.11
CA ASN A 9 7.47 -8.85 10.25
C ASN A 9 8.79 -8.78 9.45
N LEU A 10 8.76 -8.22 8.24
CA LEU A 10 9.97 -8.00 7.44
C LEU A 10 10.87 -6.91 8.02
N ALA A 11 10.30 -5.84 8.58
CA ALA A 11 11.05 -4.81 9.27
C ALA A 11 11.76 -5.38 10.51
N GLU A 12 11.06 -6.19 11.34
CA GLU A 12 11.62 -6.83 12.52
C GLU A 12 12.69 -7.87 12.20
N SER A 13 12.45 -8.73 11.21
CA SER A 13 13.31 -9.88 10.93
C SER A 13 14.46 -9.59 9.98
N LYS A 14 14.31 -8.61 9.07
CA LYS A 14 15.27 -8.29 8.00
C LYS A 14 15.74 -6.83 7.99
N GLY A 15 15.23 -6.00 8.88
CA GLY A 15 15.55 -4.57 8.91
C GLY A 15 15.08 -3.81 7.67
N TRP A 16 14.10 -4.33 6.94
CA TRP A 16 13.60 -3.68 5.73
C TRP A 16 12.93 -2.35 6.06
N LYS A 17 13.06 -1.41 5.15
CA LYS A 17 12.35 -0.13 5.18
C LYS A 17 11.35 -0.07 4.04
N PHE A 18 10.26 0.66 4.27
CA PHE A 18 9.12 0.69 3.38
C PHE A 18 8.63 2.10 3.11
N ALA A 19 8.09 2.34 1.91
CA ALA A 19 7.29 3.50 1.59
C ALA A 19 5.82 3.09 1.44
N LEU A 20 4.91 3.87 2.04
CA LEU A 20 3.48 3.60 2.05
C LEU A 20 2.73 4.75 1.36
N CYS A 21 2.15 4.49 0.20
CA CYS A 21 1.18 5.35 -0.48
C CYS A 21 -0.22 4.83 -0.11
N SER A 22 -0.72 5.19 1.06
CA SER A 22 -2.05 4.79 1.53
C SER A 22 -3.01 5.96 1.36
N PHE A 23 -4.01 5.80 0.49
CA PHE A 23 -4.99 6.84 0.18
C PHE A 23 -6.25 6.75 1.05
N GLU A 24 -6.52 5.58 1.63
CA GLU A 24 -7.72 5.34 2.45
C GLU A 24 -7.44 5.51 3.95
N ASN A 25 -6.21 5.36 4.39
CA ASN A 25 -5.88 5.45 5.80
C ASN A 25 -5.28 6.82 6.15
N GLU A 26 -5.89 7.49 7.12
CA GLU A 26 -5.25 8.66 7.71
C GLU A 26 -3.89 8.28 8.30
N PRO A 27 -2.79 9.02 8.02
CA PRO A 27 -1.44 8.66 8.46
C PRO A 27 -1.33 8.40 9.96
N ARG A 28 -2.01 9.19 10.79
CA ARG A 28 -1.99 9.01 12.27
C ARG A 28 -2.56 7.67 12.70
N LEU A 29 -3.70 7.27 12.10
CA LEU A 29 -4.33 5.98 12.40
C LEU A 29 -3.51 4.82 11.86
N HIS A 30 -2.90 4.97 10.69
CA HIS A 30 -2.03 3.96 10.12
C HIS A 30 -0.77 3.74 10.98
N ILE A 31 -0.13 4.82 11.43
CA ILE A 31 1.00 4.75 12.38
C ILE A 31 0.60 4.01 13.67
N ALA A 32 -0.59 4.32 14.23
CA ALA A 32 -1.09 3.64 15.42
C ALA A 32 -1.32 2.13 15.19
N LYS A 33 -1.86 1.75 14.03
CA LYS A 33 -2.04 0.35 13.63
C LYS A 33 -0.70 -0.38 13.48
N MET A 34 0.29 0.25 12.84
CA MET A 34 1.63 -0.33 12.67
C MET A 34 2.34 -0.51 14.03
N ALA A 35 2.28 0.52 14.89
CA ALA A 35 2.81 0.43 16.26
C ALA A 35 2.14 -0.68 17.07
N SER A 36 0.81 -0.84 16.95
CA SER A 36 0.05 -1.91 17.61
C SER A 36 0.51 -3.31 17.17
N LYS A 37 0.82 -3.49 15.89
CA LYS A 37 1.33 -4.75 15.35
C LYS A 37 2.72 -5.08 15.90
N HIS A 38 3.62 -4.08 15.95
CA HIS A 38 4.97 -4.24 16.49
C HIS A 38 4.95 -4.53 17.98
N ILE A 39 4.20 -3.75 18.78
CA ILE A 39 4.11 -3.90 20.23
C ILE A 39 3.25 -5.11 20.63
N ARG A 40 2.40 -5.62 19.71
CA ARG A 40 1.43 -6.71 19.94
C ARG A 40 0.39 -6.37 21.03
N LYS A 41 0.08 -5.08 21.17
CA LYS A 41 -0.95 -4.55 22.05
C LYS A 41 -1.76 -3.48 21.32
N PRO A 42 -3.06 -3.34 21.58
CA PRO A 42 -3.87 -2.33 20.93
C PRO A 42 -3.46 -0.92 21.35
N PHE A 43 -3.59 0.03 20.42
CA PHE A 43 -3.44 1.45 20.71
C PHE A 43 -4.66 2.00 21.47
N PHE A 44 -5.86 1.59 21.05
CA PHE A 44 -7.11 2.02 21.66
C PHE A 44 -7.48 1.16 22.86
N THR A 45 -8.23 1.75 23.80
CA THR A 45 -8.81 1.02 24.93
C THR A 45 -9.86 0.01 24.42
N GLY A 46 -9.84 -1.19 24.97
CA GLY A 46 -10.76 -2.28 24.62
C GLY A 46 -10.75 -3.38 25.68
N LEU A 47 -11.13 -4.59 25.27
CA LEU A 47 -11.18 -5.77 26.15
C LEU A 47 -9.79 -6.22 26.64
N THR A 48 -8.76 -5.94 25.88
CA THR A 48 -7.38 -6.24 26.26
C THR A 48 -6.64 -4.99 26.71
N PRO A 49 -5.65 -5.10 27.62
CA PRO A 49 -4.86 -3.95 28.05
C PRO A 49 -4.18 -3.26 26.85
N ARG A 50 -4.38 -1.95 26.74
CA ARG A 50 -3.70 -1.15 25.71
C ARG A 50 -2.21 -1.00 26.03
N MET A 51 -1.43 -0.59 25.03
CA MET A 51 -0.02 -0.27 25.23
C MET A 51 0.18 0.89 26.22
N THR A 52 1.25 0.82 26.98
CA THR A 52 1.67 1.92 27.90
C THR A 52 2.29 3.07 27.10
N THR A 53 2.57 4.17 27.76
CA THR A 53 3.24 5.34 27.15
C THR A 53 4.63 4.98 26.63
N GLU A 54 5.37 4.18 27.38
CA GLU A 54 6.72 3.70 27.02
C GLU A 54 6.66 2.75 25.82
N GLU A 55 5.68 1.85 25.80
CA GLU A 55 5.42 0.96 24.67
C GLU A 55 5.01 1.75 23.41
N LEU A 56 4.16 2.76 23.58
CA LEU A 56 3.81 3.65 22.47
C LEU A 56 5.02 4.39 21.91
N LYS A 57 5.91 4.88 22.79
CA LYS A 57 7.14 5.53 22.36
C LYS A 57 8.01 4.59 21.51
N ARG A 58 8.27 3.37 22.00
CA ARG A 58 9.00 2.34 21.25
C ARG A 58 8.34 2.00 19.91
N GLY A 59 7.00 1.84 19.90
CA GLY A 59 6.26 1.59 18.67
C GLY A 59 6.38 2.72 17.65
N LYS A 60 6.35 3.99 18.10
CA LYS A 60 6.57 5.16 17.22
C LYS A 60 8.00 5.21 16.68
N GLU A 61 9.00 4.97 17.52
CA GLU A 61 10.42 4.91 17.10
C GLU A 61 10.64 3.82 16.05
N PHE A 62 10.06 2.64 16.23
CA PHE A 62 10.10 1.56 15.24
C PHE A 62 9.45 1.97 13.92
N VAL A 63 8.25 2.55 13.96
CA VAL A 63 7.56 3.01 12.74
C VAL A 63 8.37 4.09 12.03
N GLN A 64 8.92 5.05 12.77
CA GLN A 64 9.75 6.12 12.20
C GLN A 64 11.04 5.59 11.55
N ALA A 65 11.64 4.54 12.11
CA ALA A 65 12.87 3.94 11.59
C ALA A 65 12.64 3.14 10.28
N HIS A 66 11.45 2.55 10.12
CA HIS A 66 11.20 1.58 9.06
C HIS A 66 10.17 2.00 8.01
N PHE A 67 9.33 3.02 8.28
CA PHE A 67 8.20 3.36 7.40
C PHE A 67 8.19 4.84 7.03
N SER A 68 8.10 5.12 5.74
CA SER A 68 7.91 6.46 5.16
C SER A 68 6.52 6.55 4.57
N PHE A 69 5.69 7.47 5.07
CA PHE A 69 4.34 7.70 4.56
C PHE A 69 4.39 8.76 3.46
N LEU A 70 4.00 8.36 2.25
CA LEU A 70 3.95 9.24 1.09
C LEU A 70 2.51 9.68 0.86
N TYR A 71 2.20 10.92 1.17
CA TYR A 71 0.87 11.51 0.95
C TYR A 71 0.96 12.85 0.25
N GLN A 72 -0.14 13.24 -0.36
CA GLN A 72 -0.27 14.53 -1.05
C GLN A 72 -0.85 15.55 -0.05
N ALA A 73 -0.03 16.51 0.37
CA ALA A 73 -0.43 17.49 1.37
C ALA A 73 -1.41 18.56 0.84
N ASP A 74 -1.41 18.81 -0.47
CA ASP A 74 -2.23 19.84 -1.12
C ASP A 74 -3.64 19.35 -1.54
N GLY A 75 -3.99 18.08 -1.22
CA GLY A 75 -5.27 17.48 -1.58
C GLY A 75 -5.43 17.17 -3.07
N SER A 76 -4.42 17.36 -3.91
CA SER A 76 -4.47 16.96 -5.31
C SER A 76 -4.40 15.43 -5.45
N GLN A 77 -4.98 14.90 -6.54
CA GLN A 77 -4.86 13.47 -6.82
C GLN A 77 -3.43 13.13 -7.26
N SER A 78 -2.90 12.04 -6.73
CA SER A 78 -1.58 11.55 -7.13
C SER A 78 -1.66 10.88 -8.50
N THR A 79 -0.80 11.28 -9.44
CA THR A 79 -0.58 10.55 -10.69
C THR A 79 0.46 9.46 -10.48
N ILE A 80 0.53 8.49 -11.40
CA ILE A 80 1.53 7.42 -11.31
C ILE A 80 2.96 7.97 -11.39
N GLU A 81 3.19 9.00 -12.19
CA GLU A 81 4.47 9.66 -12.35
C GLU A 81 4.90 10.30 -11.02
N SER A 82 3.98 11.00 -10.35
CA SER A 82 4.25 11.64 -9.06
C SER A 82 4.53 10.62 -7.95
N ILE A 83 3.88 9.45 -7.99
CA ILE A 83 4.13 8.34 -7.06
C ILE A 83 5.52 7.76 -7.30
N VAL A 84 5.85 7.44 -8.55
CA VAL A 84 7.17 6.89 -8.93
C VAL A 84 8.31 7.84 -8.54
N GLU A 85 8.16 9.14 -8.76
CA GLU A 85 9.13 10.16 -8.35
C GLU A 85 9.38 10.14 -6.83
N ARG A 86 8.31 10.10 -6.02
CA ARG A 86 8.42 10.01 -4.56
C ARG A 86 9.02 8.69 -4.09
N LEU A 87 8.65 7.58 -4.73
CA LEU A 87 9.26 6.29 -4.45
C LEU A 87 10.77 6.30 -4.76
N LYS A 88 11.18 6.93 -5.86
CA LYS A 88 12.58 7.13 -6.19
C LYS A 88 13.33 7.92 -5.11
N ILE A 89 12.73 9.00 -4.63
CA ILE A 89 13.28 9.77 -3.50
C ILE A 89 13.38 8.89 -2.25
N ALA A 90 12.37 8.08 -1.95
CA ALA A 90 12.37 7.18 -0.80
C ALA A 90 13.46 6.09 -0.91
N VAL A 91 13.69 5.55 -2.11
CA VAL A 91 14.82 4.62 -2.36
C VAL A 91 16.14 5.32 -2.06
N LEU A 92 16.37 6.50 -2.63
CA LEU A 92 17.65 7.19 -2.53
C LEU A 92 17.94 7.73 -1.12
N ARG A 93 16.92 8.25 -0.42
CA ARG A 93 17.10 8.88 0.90
C ARG A 93 17.00 7.90 2.05
N HIS A 94 16.11 6.92 1.96
CA HIS A 94 15.78 6.04 3.07
C HIS A 94 16.21 4.60 2.85
N GLY A 95 16.62 4.23 1.63
CA GLY A 95 17.04 2.88 1.28
C GLY A 95 15.90 1.87 1.45
N ILE A 96 14.69 2.22 1.01
CA ILE A 96 13.54 1.32 1.10
C ILE A 96 13.77 0.04 0.28
N ARG A 97 13.26 -1.07 0.79
CA ARG A 97 13.28 -2.39 0.12
C ARG A 97 11.91 -2.81 -0.35
N GLY A 98 10.88 -2.09 0.04
CA GLY A 98 9.53 -2.34 -0.43
C GLY A 98 8.66 -1.09 -0.41
N ALA A 99 7.60 -1.12 -1.20
CA ALA A 99 6.61 -0.06 -1.23
C ALA A 99 5.19 -0.63 -1.36
N VAL A 100 4.21 0.09 -0.83
CA VAL A 100 2.78 -0.24 -0.94
C VAL A 100 2.04 0.91 -1.61
N ILE A 101 1.20 0.60 -2.57
CA ILE A 101 0.22 1.52 -3.16
C ILE A 101 -1.16 0.95 -2.87
N ASP A 102 -1.98 1.64 -2.06
CA ASP A 102 -3.24 1.14 -1.52
C ASP A 102 -4.34 2.21 -1.47
N PRO A 103 -5.38 2.09 -2.32
CA PRO A 103 -5.51 1.29 -3.53
C PRO A 103 -5.27 2.10 -4.82
N TYR A 104 -5.18 1.41 -5.97
CA TYR A 104 -4.96 2.04 -7.28
C TYR A 104 -6.09 2.99 -7.72
N ASN A 105 -7.30 2.75 -7.24
CA ASN A 105 -8.50 3.53 -7.62
C ASN A 105 -8.39 5.03 -7.32
N TYR A 106 -7.46 5.43 -6.46
CA TYR A 106 -7.19 6.83 -6.12
C TYR A 106 -6.09 7.47 -6.99
N ILE A 107 -5.49 6.70 -7.91
CA ILE A 107 -4.49 7.25 -8.83
C ILE A 107 -5.23 7.97 -9.95
N ALA A 108 -4.90 9.25 -10.14
CA ALA A 108 -5.46 10.04 -11.22
C ALA A 108 -5.01 9.49 -12.57
N LYS A 109 -5.97 9.29 -13.47
CA LYS A 109 -5.67 9.02 -14.89
C LYS A 109 -5.15 10.31 -15.52
N THR A 110 -4.01 10.22 -16.17
CA THR A 110 -3.52 11.30 -17.01
C THR A 110 -4.52 11.48 -18.17
N LYS A 111 -4.99 12.71 -18.39
CA LYS A 111 -5.96 13.01 -19.46
C LYS A 111 -5.35 12.64 -20.83
N GLY A 112 -6.04 11.80 -21.59
CA GLY A 112 -5.71 11.38 -22.95
C GLY A 112 -6.81 10.47 -23.50
N ASP A 113 -6.80 10.19 -24.78
CA ASP A 113 -7.76 9.30 -25.48
C ASP A 113 -7.47 7.81 -25.25
N GLN A 114 -6.57 7.48 -24.32
CA GLN A 114 -6.17 6.13 -24.01
C GLN A 114 -7.29 5.36 -23.30
N SER A 115 -7.51 4.11 -23.73
CA SER A 115 -8.48 3.24 -23.06
C SER A 115 -8.03 2.94 -21.62
N GLU A 116 -8.98 2.61 -20.74
CA GLU A 116 -8.66 2.24 -19.35
C GLU A 116 -7.71 1.04 -19.28
N THR A 117 -7.92 0.06 -20.16
CA THR A 117 -7.09 -1.14 -20.26
C THR A 117 -5.66 -0.81 -20.62
N ASP A 118 -5.43 0.06 -21.60
CA ASP A 118 -4.09 0.47 -22.03
C ASP A 118 -3.40 1.28 -20.92
N TRP A 119 -4.12 2.21 -20.30
CA TRP A 119 -3.60 2.99 -19.18
C TRP A 119 -3.15 2.10 -18.01
N ILE A 120 -3.97 1.12 -17.59
CA ILE A 120 -3.60 0.17 -16.53
C ILE A 120 -2.38 -0.66 -16.96
N SER A 121 -2.35 -1.11 -18.21
CA SER A 121 -1.24 -1.88 -18.76
C SER A 121 0.09 -1.09 -18.68
N ASP A 122 0.06 0.18 -19.07
CA ASP A 122 1.24 1.05 -19.05
C ASP A 122 1.67 1.37 -17.63
N MET A 123 0.72 1.68 -16.75
CA MET A 123 0.96 1.92 -15.32
C MET A 123 1.65 0.72 -14.66
N LEU A 124 1.15 -0.50 -14.86
CA LEU A 124 1.74 -1.71 -14.31
C LEU A 124 3.13 -1.97 -14.88
N THR A 125 3.34 -1.70 -16.16
CA THR A 125 4.66 -1.82 -16.79
C THR A 125 5.65 -0.82 -16.19
N GLN A 126 5.24 0.43 -16.00
CA GLN A 126 6.08 1.47 -15.41
C GLN A 126 6.48 1.11 -13.96
N LEU A 127 5.52 0.65 -13.15
CA LEU A 127 5.78 0.21 -11.77
C LEU A 127 6.72 -0.99 -11.72
N ARG A 128 6.53 -1.98 -12.59
CA ARG A 128 7.39 -3.16 -12.66
C ARG A 128 8.82 -2.79 -13.05
N VAL A 129 8.99 -1.98 -14.09
CA VAL A 129 10.31 -1.51 -14.52
C VAL A 129 11.01 -0.74 -13.40
N PHE A 130 10.28 0.14 -12.72
CA PHE A 130 10.80 0.88 -11.57
C PHE A 130 11.23 -0.07 -10.43
N ALA A 131 10.39 -1.03 -10.06
CA ALA A 131 10.68 -1.97 -8.98
C ALA A 131 11.93 -2.81 -9.29
N GLN A 132 12.05 -3.29 -10.52
CA GLN A 132 13.21 -4.06 -10.99
C GLN A 132 14.49 -3.21 -11.00
N ALA A 133 14.42 -2.00 -11.55
CA ALA A 133 15.59 -1.10 -11.64
C ALA A 133 16.14 -0.70 -10.25
N HIS A 134 15.29 -0.62 -9.24
CA HIS A 134 15.69 -0.24 -7.88
C HIS A 134 15.80 -1.41 -6.90
N GLY A 135 15.52 -2.64 -7.33
CA GLY A 135 15.60 -3.84 -6.50
C GLY A 135 14.66 -3.81 -5.30
N ILE A 136 13.46 -3.23 -5.45
CA ILE A 136 12.43 -3.17 -4.42
C ILE A 136 11.27 -4.11 -4.72
N HIS A 137 10.57 -4.55 -3.67
CA HIS A 137 9.30 -5.26 -3.80
C HIS A 137 8.14 -4.27 -3.74
N LEU A 138 7.18 -4.38 -4.66
CA LEU A 138 6.02 -3.49 -4.73
C LEU A 138 4.73 -4.27 -4.47
N TRP A 139 3.99 -3.89 -3.42
CA TRP A 139 2.62 -4.32 -3.18
C TRP A 139 1.65 -3.31 -3.78
N PHE A 140 0.81 -3.77 -4.68
CA PHE A 140 -0.15 -2.93 -5.37
C PHE A 140 -1.55 -3.46 -5.11
N VAL A 141 -2.37 -2.69 -4.39
CA VAL A 141 -3.71 -3.10 -3.97
C VAL A 141 -4.74 -2.62 -4.96
N ALA A 142 -5.59 -3.53 -5.39
CA ALA A 142 -6.71 -3.25 -6.26
C ALA A 142 -8.00 -3.91 -5.72
N HIS A 143 -9.12 -3.23 -5.87
CA HIS A 143 -10.41 -3.77 -5.47
C HIS A 143 -11.09 -4.51 -6.63
N PRO A 144 -11.75 -5.66 -6.37
CA PRO A 144 -12.55 -6.32 -7.37
C PRO A 144 -13.78 -5.48 -7.74
N THR A 145 -14.33 -5.72 -8.91
CA THR A 145 -15.64 -5.18 -9.27
C THR A 145 -16.71 -5.71 -8.32
N LYS A 146 -17.85 -5.00 -8.24
CA LYS A 146 -18.98 -5.45 -7.42
C LYS A 146 -19.49 -6.78 -7.95
N MET A 147 -19.20 -7.85 -7.19
CA MET A 147 -19.63 -9.20 -7.54
C MET A 147 -21.13 -9.37 -7.32
N LEU A 148 -21.83 -9.92 -8.32
CA LEU A 148 -23.22 -10.31 -8.19
C LEU A 148 -23.32 -11.64 -7.41
N ARG A 149 -24.39 -11.79 -6.62
CA ARG A 149 -24.68 -13.07 -5.96
C ARG A 149 -25.00 -14.13 -7.01
N GLY A 150 -24.44 -15.31 -6.84
CA GLY A 150 -24.78 -16.47 -7.64
C GLY A 150 -26.20 -16.95 -7.37
N GLN A 151 -26.66 -17.95 -8.14
CA GLN A 151 -27.98 -18.59 -7.96
C GLN A 151 -28.14 -19.22 -6.57
N ASP A 152 -27.04 -19.59 -5.94
CA ASP A 152 -26.97 -20.12 -4.57
C ASP A 152 -27.05 -19.01 -3.48
N GLY A 153 -27.24 -17.75 -3.86
CA GLY A 153 -27.29 -16.58 -2.98
C GLY A 153 -25.95 -16.15 -2.41
N LYS A 154 -24.84 -16.82 -2.73
CA LYS A 154 -23.49 -16.50 -2.25
C LYS A 154 -22.77 -15.55 -3.19
N VAL A 155 -21.90 -14.73 -2.64
CA VAL A 155 -20.96 -13.93 -3.44
C VAL A 155 -19.77 -14.80 -3.78
N PRO A 156 -19.42 -14.99 -5.06
CA PRO A 156 -18.26 -15.80 -5.45
C PRO A 156 -16.96 -15.20 -4.92
N VAL A 157 -15.94 -16.04 -4.73
CA VAL A 157 -14.60 -15.58 -4.35
C VAL A 157 -14.00 -14.82 -5.53
N PRO A 158 -13.57 -13.54 -5.33
CA PRO A 158 -12.96 -12.76 -6.41
C PRO A 158 -11.70 -13.42 -6.96
N LYS A 159 -11.53 -13.35 -8.28
CA LYS A 159 -10.32 -13.77 -8.99
C LYS A 159 -9.60 -12.56 -9.57
N GLY A 160 -8.36 -12.73 -10.01
CA GLY A 160 -7.59 -11.62 -10.61
C GLY A 160 -8.26 -10.97 -11.83
N TYR A 161 -9.10 -11.72 -12.55
CA TYR A 161 -9.90 -11.19 -13.67
C TYR A 161 -11.11 -10.34 -13.24
N ASP A 162 -11.48 -10.37 -11.97
CA ASP A 162 -12.61 -9.61 -11.43
C ASP A 162 -12.19 -8.21 -10.97
N ILE A 163 -10.91 -7.86 -11.10
CA ILE A 163 -10.42 -6.50 -10.84
C ILE A 163 -10.90 -5.60 -11.98
N SER A 164 -11.48 -4.44 -11.62
CA SER A 164 -11.98 -3.47 -12.60
C SER A 164 -10.88 -3.02 -13.55
N GLY A 165 -11.23 -2.93 -14.82
CA GLY A 165 -10.49 -2.22 -15.84
C GLY A 165 -9.63 -3.07 -16.75
N SER A 166 -9.13 -4.25 -16.38
CA SER A 166 -8.30 -5.00 -17.33
C SER A 166 -7.85 -6.39 -16.90
N ALA A 167 -7.77 -7.29 -17.88
CA ALA A 167 -7.03 -8.56 -17.76
C ALA A 167 -5.51 -8.34 -17.53
N ALA A 168 -4.99 -7.12 -17.73
CA ALA A 168 -3.60 -6.77 -17.51
C ALA A 168 -3.17 -6.97 -16.05
N TRP A 169 -4.08 -6.86 -15.10
CA TRP A 169 -3.83 -7.14 -13.68
C TRP A 169 -3.25 -8.54 -13.46
N PHE A 170 -3.88 -9.52 -14.09
CA PHE A 170 -3.45 -10.91 -13.95
C PHE A 170 -2.20 -11.25 -14.78
N ALA A 171 -2.02 -10.56 -15.91
CA ALA A 171 -0.92 -10.85 -16.82
C ALA A 171 0.41 -10.17 -16.42
N LYS A 172 0.35 -9.08 -15.65
CA LYS A 172 1.53 -8.22 -15.35
C LYS A 172 1.90 -8.14 -13.87
N ALA A 173 1.09 -8.75 -12.97
CA ALA A 173 1.35 -8.81 -11.53
C ALA A 173 2.49 -9.81 -11.20
#